data_f9944cfa4a86a940f3de030b3061b292
#
_entry.id   f9944cfa4a86a940f3de030b3061b292
#
_cell.length_a   1.000
_cell.length_b   1.000
_cell.length_c   1.000
_cell.angle_alpha   90.00
_cell.angle_beta   90.00
_cell.angle_gamma   90.00
#
_symmetry.space_group_name_H-M   'P 1'
#
loop_
_entity.id
_entity.type
_entity.pdbx_description
1 polymer ?
#
loop_
_entity_poly.entity_id
_entity_poly.type
_entity_poly.pdbx_seq_one_letter_code
_entity_poly.pdbx_strand_id
1 'polypeptide(L)'
;MPRFVTALLPLLACLPLMAQATDAQKKFAGTWEAKFKDKVICTIRLKAGDPISGETAGCSINVDENGDLKEPDSADRPDDPSPIFNPKIHDDTLTFEEKDGDEVLKFELKVVGDGQAELRILNSPVPLKPIHFARK
;
A
#
# COMPACT_ATOMS: atom_id res chain seq x y z
N MET A 1 -46.31 10.00 33.39
CA MET A 1 -46.20 9.57 32.82
C MET A 1 -45.34 9.52 31.75
N PRO A 2 -44.78 10.09 31.30
CA PRO A 2 -44.09 10.09 30.21
C PRO A 2 -42.77 9.63 30.32
N ARG A 3 -42.24 9.18 30.13
CA ARG A 3 -41.08 8.72 30.37
C ARG A 3 -40.62 8.02 29.28
N PHE A 4 -40.94 7.97 28.22
CA PHE A 4 -40.58 7.12 27.29
C PHE A 4 -39.61 7.69 26.43
N VAL A 5 -39.14 8.68 26.55
CA VAL A 5 -38.29 9.24 25.72
C VAL A 5 -37.00 8.62 25.53
N THR A 6 -36.61 7.76 26.32
CA THR A 6 -35.30 7.23 26.25
C THR A 6 -35.00 6.34 25.14
N ALA A 7 -35.88 5.98 24.40
CA ALA A 7 -35.67 4.98 23.39
C ALA A 7 -34.82 5.41 22.22
N LEU A 8 -34.54 6.64 22.08
CA LEU A 8 -33.87 7.07 20.92
C LEU A 8 -32.37 6.99 20.92
N LEU A 9 -31.81 6.87 22.06
CA LEU A 9 -30.39 6.93 22.15
C LEU A 9 -29.59 5.87 21.48
N PRO A 10 -29.98 4.67 21.48
CA PRO A 10 -29.13 3.63 20.96
C PRO A 10 -28.87 3.67 19.48
N LEU A 11 -29.67 4.36 18.75
CA LEU A 11 -29.52 4.37 17.34
C LEU A 11 -28.29 5.12 16.85
N LEU A 12 -27.84 6.06 17.63
CA LEU A 12 -26.76 6.88 17.19
C LEU A 12 -25.40 6.20 17.30
N ALA A 13 -25.33 5.20 18.12
CA ALA A 13 -24.06 4.58 18.36
C ALA A 13 -23.56 3.70 17.21
N CYS A 14 -24.45 3.29 16.34
CA CYS A 14 -24.05 2.37 15.30
C CYS A 14 -23.47 3.01 14.06
N LEU A 15 -23.75 4.27 13.84
CA LEU A 15 -23.36 4.90 12.60
C LEU A 15 -21.88 5.22 12.45
N PRO A 16 -21.21 5.69 13.44
CA PRO A 16 -19.82 6.08 13.24
C PRO A 16 -18.85 4.94 13.04
N LEU A 17 -19.20 3.76 13.45
CA LEU A 17 -18.27 2.65 13.34
C LEU A 17 -17.98 2.22 11.92
N MET A 18 -18.86 2.49 11.01
CA MET A 18 -18.68 2.01 9.65
C MET A 18 -17.79 2.89 8.82
N ALA A 19 -17.60 4.11 9.23
CA ALA A 19 -16.84 5.05 8.41
C ALA A 19 -15.43 5.30 8.91
N GLN A 20 -15.05 4.74 10.04
CA GLN A 20 -13.75 5.05 10.62
C GLN A 20 -12.66 4.10 10.15
N ALA A 21 -11.57 4.68 9.70
CA ALA A 21 -10.38 3.91 9.42
C ALA A 21 -9.71 3.49 10.72
N THR A 22 -9.18 2.29 10.78
CA THR A 22 -8.42 1.84 11.94
C THR A 22 -7.07 2.56 11.98
N ASP A 23 -6.43 2.57 13.14
CA ASP A 23 -5.09 3.15 13.28
C ASP A 23 -4.08 2.40 12.41
N ALA A 24 -4.27 1.09 12.28
CA ALA A 24 -3.42 0.28 11.41
C ALA A 24 -3.52 0.74 9.96
N GLN A 25 -4.73 1.00 9.47
CA GLN A 25 -4.93 1.46 8.11
C GLN A 25 -4.39 2.86 7.88
N LYS A 26 -4.46 3.72 8.88
CA LYS A 26 -3.95 5.08 8.75
C LYS A 26 -2.43 5.12 8.54
N LYS A 27 -1.72 4.14 9.02
CA LYS A 27 -0.28 4.06 8.79
C LYS A 27 0.05 3.89 7.32
N PHE A 28 -0.82 3.23 6.59
CA PHE A 28 -0.57 2.90 5.19
C PHE A 28 -1.33 3.78 4.20
N ALA A 29 -2.43 4.38 4.60
CA ALA A 29 -3.24 5.18 3.68
C ALA A 29 -2.47 6.38 3.17
N GLY A 30 -2.64 6.69 1.89
CA GLY A 30 -1.98 7.81 1.25
C GLY A 30 -1.23 7.40 0.00
N THR A 31 -0.39 8.28 -0.48
CA THR A 31 0.42 8.06 -1.66
C THR A 31 1.88 7.91 -1.27
N TRP A 32 2.49 6.83 -1.72
CA TRP A 32 3.88 6.50 -1.43
C TRP A 32 4.66 6.50 -2.73
N GLU A 33 5.86 7.07 -2.70
CA GLU A 33 6.71 7.13 -3.90
C GLU A 33 8.10 6.61 -3.63
N ALA A 34 8.63 5.84 -4.56
CA ALA A 34 10.03 5.46 -4.59
C ALA A 34 10.73 6.27 -5.67
N LYS A 35 11.93 6.73 -5.39
CA LYS A 35 12.70 7.54 -6.31
C LYS A 35 14.08 6.94 -6.56
N PHE A 36 14.56 7.13 -7.76
CA PHE A 36 15.93 6.83 -8.14
C PHE A 36 16.51 8.06 -8.81
N LYS A 37 17.55 8.64 -8.21
CA LYS A 37 18.18 9.89 -8.68
C LYS A 37 17.13 10.99 -8.91
N ASP A 38 16.29 11.18 -7.89
CA ASP A 38 15.23 12.21 -7.88
C ASP A 38 14.08 11.98 -8.87
N LYS A 39 14.06 10.86 -9.57
CA LYS A 39 12.93 10.51 -10.43
C LYS A 39 12.05 9.50 -9.75
N VAL A 40 10.73 9.70 -9.79
CA VAL A 40 9.79 8.73 -9.26
C VAL A 40 9.80 7.49 -10.14
N ILE A 41 10.09 6.35 -9.56
CA ILE A 41 10.14 5.08 -10.28
C ILE A 41 8.98 4.16 -9.94
N CYS A 42 8.25 4.44 -8.90
CA CYS A 42 7.07 3.66 -8.53
C CYS A 42 6.20 4.47 -7.58
N THR A 43 4.89 4.38 -7.75
CA THR A 43 3.91 5.03 -6.89
C THR A 43 2.95 3.98 -6.36
N ILE A 44 2.68 4.00 -5.07
CA ILE A 44 1.66 3.15 -4.44
C ILE A 44 0.63 4.07 -3.81
N ARG A 45 -0.65 3.91 -4.17
CA ARG A 45 -1.74 4.67 -3.60
C ARG A 45 -2.62 3.74 -2.80
N LEU A 46 -2.80 4.04 -1.53
CA LEU A 46 -3.57 3.19 -0.62
C LEU A 46 -4.70 3.99 0.01
N LYS A 47 -5.86 3.37 0.09
CA LYS A 47 -7.04 3.95 0.71
C LYS A 47 -7.47 3.12 1.89
N ALA A 48 -7.74 3.77 3.01
CA ALA A 48 -8.32 3.11 4.16
C ALA A 48 -9.71 2.59 3.80
N GLY A 49 -10.07 1.47 4.33
CA GLY A 49 -11.36 0.84 4.08
C GLY A 49 -11.36 -0.54 4.72
N ASP A 50 -12.41 -1.29 4.51
CA ASP A 50 -12.52 -2.64 5.03
C ASP A 50 -12.82 -3.60 3.87
N PRO A 51 -11.78 -4.18 3.28
CA PRO A 51 -10.35 -4.06 3.61
C PRO A 51 -9.71 -2.81 3.00
N ILE A 52 -8.46 -2.53 3.38
CA ILE A 52 -7.68 -1.50 2.73
C ILE A 52 -7.57 -1.83 1.25
N SER A 53 -7.56 -0.85 0.40
CA SER A 53 -7.47 -1.06 -1.04
C SER A 53 -6.46 -0.10 -1.66
N GLY A 54 -6.14 -0.32 -2.90
CA GLY A 54 -5.24 0.57 -3.60
C GLY A 54 -4.70 0.03 -4.89
N GLU A 55 -3.69 0.71 -5.37
CA GLU A 55 -3.08 0.41 -6.66
C GLU A 55 -1.62 0.82 -6.68
N THR A 56 -0.87 0.25 -7.61
CA THR A 56 0.46 0.75 -7.95
C THR A 56 0.40 1.36 -9.34
N ALA A 57 1.22 2.34 -9.60
CA ALA A 57 1.24 3.02 -10.88
C ALA A 57 2.65 3.46 -11.24
N GLY A 58 2.94 3.44 -12.51
CA GLY A 58 4.21 3.93 -13.04
C GLY A 58 5.43 3.24 -12.44
N CYS A 59 5.31 1.96 -12.13
CA CYS A 59 6.41 1.23 -11.50
C CYS A 59 7.35 0.65 -12.55
N SER A 60 8.61 1.09 -12.50
CA SER A 60 9.67 0.57 -13.33
C SER A 60 10.87 0.33 -12.42
N ILE A 61 10.97 -0.87 -11.91
CA ILE A 61 12.01 -1.23 -10.95
C ILE A 61 13.01 -2.14 -11.63
N ASN A 62 14.21 -1.65 -11.86
CA ASN A 62 15.31 -2.42 -12.38
C ASN A 62 16.37 -2.55 -11.33
N VAL A 63 16.96 -3.71 -11.21
CA VAL A 63 18.01 -3.98 -10.24
C VAL A 63 19.19 -4.64 -10.93
N ASP A 64 20.37 -4.45 -10.34
CA ASP A 64 21.57 -5.11 -10.80
C ASP A 64 21.69 -6.51 -10.19
N GLU A 65 22.78 -7.19 -10.47
CA GLU A 65 23.01 -8.55 -9.98
C GLU A 65 23.14 -8.64 -8.46
N ASN A 66 23.38 -7.52 -7.79
CA ASN A 66 23.46 -7.45 -6.34
C ASN A 66 22.14 -7.09 -5.69
N GLY A 67 21.09 -6.85 -6.48
CA GLY A 67 19.78 -6.44 -5.96
C GLY A 67 19.66 -4.95 -5.68
N ASP A 68 20.63 -4.13 -6.12
CA ASP A 68 20.55 -2.69 -5.97
C ASP A 68 19.79 -2.07 -7.14
N LEU A 69 19.07 -1.00 -6.87
CA LEU A 69 18.36 -0.28 -7.92
C LEU A 69 19.32 0.29 -8.95
N LYS A 70 18.96 0.20 -10.20
CA LYS A 70 19.68 0.82 -11.28
C LYS A 70 18.73 1.64 -12.14
N GLU A 71 19.26 2.34 -13.12
CA GLU A 71 18.50 3.23 -13.99
C GLU A 71 17.30 2.50 -14.59
N PRO A 72 16.08 3.02 -14.41
CA PRO A 72 14.92 2.37 -15.00
C PRO A 72 14.89 2.54 -16.50
N ASP A 73 14.31 1.52 -17.15
CA ASP A 73 14.17 1.56 -18.58
C ASP A 73 12.98 2.44 -18.91
N SER A 74 13.24 3.65 -19.34
CA SER A 74 12.20 4.66 -19.53
C SER A 74 11.22 4.33 -20.65
N ALA A 75 11.58 3.42 -21.53
CA ALA A 75 10.74 3.08 -22.66
C ALA A 75 9.53 2.23 -22.29
N ASP A 76 9.60 1.49 -21.18
CA ASP A 76 8.59 0.52 -20.84
C ASP A 76 7.83 0.85 -19.56
N ARG A 77 7.77 2.11 -19.21
CA ARG A 77 7.11 2.50 -17.98
C ARG A 77 5.59 2.50 -18.16
N PRO A 78 4.87 1.54 -17.56
CA PRO A 78 3.44 1.52 -17.71
C PRO A 78 2.80 2.64 -16.88
N ASP A 79 1.96 3.43 -17.51
CA ASP A 79 1.22 4.46 -16.79
C ASP A 79 -0.07 3.92 -16.20
N ASP A 80 -0.49 2.74 -16.60
CA ASP A 80 -1.75 2.18 -16.15
C ASP A 80 -1.65 1.67 -14.73
N PRO A 81 -2.59 2.04 -13.87
CA PRO A 81 -2.58 1.55 -12.50
C PRO A 81 -2.92 0.05 -12.44
N SER A 82 -2.27 -0.64 -11.53
CA SER A 82 -2.54 -2.05 -11.24
C SER A 82 -3.11 -2.17 -9.85
N PRO A 83 -4.29 -2.77 -9.70
CA PRO A 83 -4.89 -2.90 -8.37
C PRO A 83 -4.14 -3.91 -7.52
N ILE A 84 -4.15 -3.71 -6.21
CA ILE A 84 -3.60 -4.70 -5.29
C ILE A 84 -4.67 -5.72 -4.94
N PHE A 85 -4.24 -6.94 -4.63
CA PHE A 85 -5.13 -8.03 -4.26
C PHE A 85 -4.72 -8.61 -2.91
N ASN A 86 -5.68 -9.16 -2.19
CA ASN A 86 -5.46 -9.86 -0.92
C ASN A 86 -4.65 -9.07 0.11
N PRO A 87 -5.03 -7.81 0.35
CA PRO A 87 -4.28 -7.00 1.31
C PRO A 87 -4.49 -7.50 2.73
N LYS A 88 -3.41 -7.58 3.50
CA LYS A 88 -3.45 -7.96 4.91
C LYS A 88 -2.50 -7.07 5.68
N ILE A 89 -2.95 -6.56 6.81
CA ILE A 89 -2.12 -5.75 7.69
C ILE A 89 -1.80 -6.56 8.94
N HIS A 90 -0.52 -6.60 9.29
CA HIS A 90 -0.05 -7.21 10.51
C HIS A 90 1.00 -6.28 11.11
N ASP A 91 0.67 -5.62 12.20
CA ASP A 91 1.50 -4.62 12.85
C ASP A 91 1.92 -3.50 11.87
N ASP A 92 3.18 -3.34 11.61
CA ASP A 92 3.71 -2.29 10.72
C ASP A 92 3.86 -2.75 9.28
N THR A 93 3.28 -3.88 8.93
CA THR A 93 3.48 -4.52 7.64
C THR A 93 2.17 -4.72 6.91
N LEU A 94 2.12 -4.30 5.66
CA LEU A 94 1.03 -4.60 4.73
C LEU A 94 1.56 -5.57 3.69
N THR A 95 0.90 -6.74 3.57
CA THR A 95 1.21 -7.66 2.48
C THR A 95 0.10 -7.58 1.44
N PHE A 96 0.45 -7.66 0.19
CA PHE A 96 -0.52 -7.66 -0.89
C PHE A 96 0.06 -8.37 -2.10
N GLU A 97 -0.79 -8.59 -3.09
CA GLU A 97 -0.42 -9.28 -4.33
C GLU A 97 -0.79 -8.43 -5.52
N GLU A 98 -0.07 -8.62 -6.61
CA GLU A 98 -0.41 -8.05 -7.89
C GLU A 98 -0.32 -9.12 -8.95
N LYS A 99 -1.12 -8.98 -9.99
CA LYS A 99 -1.07 -9.89 -11.12
C LYS A 99 -0.25 -9.29 -12.24
N ASP A 100 0.69 -10.09 -12.76
CA ASP A 100 1.50 -9.71 -13.89
C ASP A 100 1.32 -10.83 -14.93
N GLY A 101 0.33 -10.67 -15.80
CA GLY A 101 -0.06 -11.72 -16.71
C GLY A 101 -0.58 -12.94 -15.96
N ASP A 102 0.05 -14.09 -16.13
CA ASP A 102 -0.32 -15.30 -15.40
C ASP A 102 0.41 -15.44 -14.07
N GLU A 103 1.31 -14.55 -13.77
CA GLU A 103 2.07 -14.61 -12.54
C GLU A 103 1.46 -13.73 -11.45
N VAL A 104 1.64 -14.15 -10.21
CA VAL A 104 1.23 -13.38 -9.04
C VAL A 104 2.47 -12.97 -8.29
N LEU A 105 2.66 -11.65 -8.16
CA LEU A 105 3.75 -11.10 -7.38
C LEU A 105 3.28 -10.82 -5.96
N LYS A 106 4.07 -11.19 -4.98
CA LYS A 106 3.75 -10.97 -3.57
C LYS A 106 4.66 -9.90 -3.00
N PHE A 107 4.04 -8.90 -2.38
CA PHE A 107 4.74 -7.75 -1.86
C PHE A 107 4.54 -7.60 -0.35
N GLU A 108 5.53 -7.01 0.29
CA GLU A 108 5.46 -6.64 1.69
C GLU A 108 5.91 -5.20 1.82
N LEU A 109 5.03 -4.34 2.31
CA LEU A 109 5.34 -2.93 2.57
C LEU A 109 5.39 -2.73 4.08
N LYS A 110 6.56 -2.39 4.60
CA LYS A 110 6.77 -2.20 6.02
C LYS A 110 7.02 -0.74 6.32
N VAL A 111 6.22 -0.15 7.22
CA VAL A 111 6.45 1.21 7.68
C VAL A 111 7.62 1.19 8.67
N VAL A 112 8.66 1.94 8.36
CA VAL A 112 9.89 1.95 9.16
C VAL A 112 10.13 3.27 9.87
N GLY A 113 9.31 4.26 9.63
CA GLY A 113 9.41 5.56 10.29
C GLY A 113 8.27 6.44 9.86
N ASP A 114 8.26 7.69 10.31
CA ASP A 114 7.21 8.63 9.96
C ASP A 114 7.28 8.97 8.48
N GLY A 115 6.30 8.54 7.73
CA GLY A 115 6.26 8.74 6.28
C GLY A 115 7.32 7.95 5.52
N GLN A 116 7.88 6.90 6.11
CA GLN A 116 8.93 6.08 5.49
C GLN A 116 8.53 4.62 5.50
N ALA A 117 8.75 3.93 4.40
CA ALA A 117 8.44 2.51 4.29
C ALA A 117 9.45 1.80 3.38
N GLU A 118 9.53 0.50 3.52
CA GLU A 118 10.35 -0.35 2.68
C GLU A 118 9.49 -1.40 2.02
N LEU A 119 9.66 -1.58 0.72
CA LEU A 119 8.96 -2.59 -0.06
C LEU A 119 9.88 -3.76 -0.37
N ARG A 120 9.38 -4.97 -0.15
CA ARG A 120 10.06 -6.20 -0.55
C ARG A 120 9.17 -7.00 -1.46
N ILE A 121 9.77 -7.65 -2.44
CA ILE A 121 9.07 -8.59 -3.29
C ILE A 121 9.43 -9.99 -2.80
N LEU A 122 8.43 -10.68 -2.25
CA LEU A 122 8.68 -11.91 -1.51
C LEU A 122 9.00 -13.12 -2.39
N ASN A 123 8.46 -13.15 -3.59
CA ASN A 123 8.65 -14.28 -4.50
C ASN A 123 9.41 -13.92 -5.77
N SER A 124 10.33 -12.98 -5.68
CA SER A 124 11.15 -12.59 -6.81
C SER A 124 12.16 -13.68 -7.13
N PRO A 125 12.36 -14.02 -8.42
CA PRO A 125 13.37 -14.99 -8.82
C PRO A 125 14.80 -14.45 -8.71
N VAL A 126 14.96 -13.14 -8.55
CA VAL A 126 16.27 -12.52 -8.39
C VAL A 126 16.35 -11.88 -7.02
N PRO A 127 17.54 -11.76 -6.43
CA PRO A 127 17.67 -11.09 -5.14
C PRO A 127 17.33 -9.62 -5.28
N LEU A 128 16.50 -9.14 -4.37
CA LEU A 128 16.11 -7.74 -4.35
C LEU A 128 16.32 -7.21 -2.96
N LYS A 129 16.99 -6.08 -2.85
CA LYS A 129 17.08 -5.35 -1.59
C LYS A 129 15.79 -4.56 -1.37
N PRO A 130 15.44 -4.26 -0.12
CA PRO A 130 14.24 -3.47 0.14
C PRO A 130 14.29 -2.14 -0.60
N ILE A 131 13.16 -1.75 -1.15
CA ILE A 131 13.04 -0.49 -1.90
C ILE A 131 12.41 0.53 -0.98
N HIS A 132 13.07 1.67 -0.83
CA HIS A 132 12.59 2.72 0.06
C HIS A 132 11.49 3.54 -0.59
N PHE A 133 10.39 3.73 0.15
CA PHE A 133 9.28 4.57 -0.25
C PHE A 133 9.08 5.66 0.79
N ALA A 134 8.69 6.83 0.34
CA ALA A 134 8.32 7.94 1.21
C ALA A 134 6.90 8.37 0.93
N ARG A 135 6.17 8.74 1.98
CA ARG A 135 4.81 9.24 1.82
C ARG A 135 4.86 10.66 1.26
N LYS A 136 4.05 10.88 0.27
CA LYS A 136 3.97 12.17 -0.39
C LYS A 136 3.13 13.16 0.42
#